data_a4339d2c746cf0ee46bcbeb51567327b
#
_entry.id   a4339d2c746cf0ee46bcbeb51567327b
#
_cell.length_a   1.000
_cell.length_b   1.000
_cell.length_c   1.000
_cell.angle_alpha   90.00
_cell.angle_beta   90.00
_cell.angle_gamma   90.00
#
_symmetry.space_group_name_H-M   'P 1'
#
loop_
_entity.id
_entity.type
_entity.pdbx_description
1 polymer ?
#
loop_
_entity_poly.entity_id
_entity_poly.type
_entity_poly.pdbx_seq_one_letter_code
_entity_poly.pdbx_strand_id
1 'polypeptide(L)' 'MVFIVQAKPWKPDGIEKVLADTLKEALQAATEFLRRKFPVVTVVADGRVYTVEEFAKTMVDVEAA' A
#
# COMPACT_ATOMS: atom_id res chain seq x y z
N MET A 1 -11.07 2.12 10.30
CA MET A 1 -10.75 2.46 8.91
C MET A 1 -9.94 1.34 8.29
N VAL A 2 -10.32 0.89 7.12
CA VAL A 2 -9.67 -0.24 6.47
C VAL A 2 -8.85 0.26 5.27
N PHE A 3 -7.62 -0.18 5.18
CA PHE A 3 -6.75 0.10 4.06
C PHE A 3 -6.63 -1.14 3.18
N ILE A 4 -6.67 -0.94 1.88
CA ILE A 4 -6.49 -2.04 0.93
C ILE A 4 -5.16 -1.84 0.23
N VAL A 5 -4.22 -2.75 0.49
CA VAL A 5 -2.93 -2.74 -0.18
C VAL A 5 -3.02 -3.69 -1.36
N GLN A 6 -2.82 -3.17 -2.55
CA GLN A 6 -2.97 -3.92 -3.79
C GLN A 6 -1.64 -3.96 -4.53
N ALA A 7 -1.25 -5.15 -4.94
CA ALA A 7 -0.01 -5.34 -5.70
C ALA A 7 -0.32 -6.03 -7.02
N LYS A 8 0.21 -5.48 -8.09
CA LYS A 8 0.06 -6.05 -9.43
C LYS A 8 1.39 -6.66 -9.85
N PRO A 9 1.40 -7.97 -10.19
CA PRO A 9 2.62 -8.61 -10.68
C PRO A 9 2.90 -8.23 -12.14
N TRP A 10 4.03 -8.68 -12.66
CA TRP A 10 4.38 -8.48 -14.06
C TRP A 10 3.42 -9.16 -15.01
N LYS A 11 2.73 -10.21 -14.55
CA LYS A 11 1.73 -10.92 -15.33
C LYS A 11 0.38 -10.24 -15.19
N PRO A 12 -0.49 -10.30 -16.22
CA PRO A 12 -1.81 -9.68 -16.13
C PRO A 12 -2.72 -10.33 -15.07
N ASP A 13 -2.43 -11.57 -14.69
CA ASP A 13 -3.20 -12.28 -13.67
C ASP A 13 -2.45 -12.32 -12.35
N GLY A 14 -3.17 -12.44 -11.26
CA GLY A 14 -2.56 -12.64 -9.96
C GLY A 14 -2.43 -11.38 -9.12
N ILE A 15 -3.34 -10.43 -9.27
CA ILE A 15 -3.37 -9.24 -8.41
C ILE A 15 -3.59 -9.70 -6.97
N GLU A 16 -2.69 -9.29 -6.07
CA GLU A 16 -2.82 -9.60 -4.66
C GLU A 16 -3.34 -8.39 -3.90
N LYS A 17 -4.22 -8.65 -2.94
CA LYS A 17 -4.80 -7.61 -2.09
C LYS A 17 -4.66 -8.03 -0.63
N VAL A 18 -4.30 -7.09 0.20
CA VAL A 18 -4.21 -7.29 1.65
C VAL A 18 -5.02 -6.21 2.33
N LEU A 19 -5.87 -6.61 3.27
CA LEU A 19 -6.64 -5.67 4.08
C LEU A 19 -5.83 -5.36 5.33
N ALA A 20 -5.70 -4.09 5.65
CA ALA A 20 -4.98 -3.64 6.83
C ALA A 20 -5.89 -2.72 7.65
N ASP A 21 -5.87 -2.89 8.96
CA ASP A 21 -6.69 -2.09 9.87
C ASP A 21 -6.00 -0.81 10.31
N THR A 22 -4.68 -0.76 10.23
CA THR A 22 -3.90 0.39 10.65
C THR A 22 -2.95 0.84 9.55
N LEU A 23 -2.52 2.11 9.64
CA LEU A 23 -1.54 2.67 8.72
C LEU A 23 -0.24 1.87 8.76
N LYS A 24 0.17 1.47 9.95
CA LYS A 24 1.40 0.70 10.13
C LYS A 24 1.32 -0.63 9.39
N GLU A 25 0.21 -1.35 9.54
CA GLU A 25 0.00 -2.62 8.86
C GLU A 25 -0.02 -2.43 7.34
N ALA A 26 -0.67 -1.36 6.87
CA ALA A 26 -0.72 -1.07 5.44
C ALA A 26 0.68 -0.83 4.89
N LEU A 27 1.51 -0.06 5.59
CA LEU A 27 2.88 0.18 5.18
C LEU A 27 3.71 -1.09 5.19
N GLN A 28 3.53 -1.92 6.20
CA GLN A 28 4.24 -3.20 6.28
C GLN A 28 3.88 -4.09 5.10
N ALA A 29 2.59 -4.18 4.77
CA ALA A 29 2.15 -4.97 3.62
C ALA A 29 2.71 -4.41 2.31
N ALA A 30 2.69 -3.09 2.13
CA ALA A 30 3.23 -2.47 0.94
C ALA A 30 4.73 -2.72 0.80
N THR A 31 5.46 -2.60 1.90
CA THR A 31 6.90 -2.88 1.93
C THR A 31 7.18 -4.32 1.55
N GLU A 32 6.38 -5.24 2.07
CA GLU A 32 6.54 -6.66 1.77
C GLU A 32 6.34 -6.94 0.28
N PHE A 33 5.34 -6.32 -0.34
CA PHE A 33 5.14 -6.45 -1.77
C PHE A 33 6.31 -5.88 -2.57
N LEU A 34 6.87 -4.76 -2.14
CA LEU A 34 8.04 -4.18 -2.79
C LEU A 34 9.25 -5.09 -2.68
N ARG A 35 9.41 -5.76 -1.55
CA ARG A 35 10.48 -6.75 -1.36
C ARG A 35 10.34 -7.92 -2.32
N ARG A 36 9.11 -8.28 -2.63
CA ARG A 36 8.80 -9.34 -3.60
C ARG A 36 8.93 -8.87 -5.05
N LYS A 37 9.34 -7.62 -5.24
CA LYS A 37 9.57 -7.03 -6.56
C LYS A 37 8.31 -6.91 -7.43
N PHE A 38 7.18 -6.64 -6.81
CA PHE A 38 5.99 -6.30 -7.57
C PHE A 38 6.18 -4.95 -8.25
N PRO A 39 5.89 -4.83 -9.55
CA PRO A 39 6.12 -3.59 -10.29
C PRO A 39 5.17 -2.46 -9.90
N VAL A 40 3.98 -2.79 -9.45
CA VAL A 40 2.99 -1.78 -9.06
C VAL A 40 2.41 -2.15 -7.71
N VAL A 41 2.55 -1.26 -6.73
CA VAL A 41 1.95 -1.42 -5.41
C VAL A 41 1.21 -0.14 -5.09
N THR A 42 -0.06 -0.25 -4.75
CA THR A 42 -0.90 0.89 -4.41
C THR A 42 -1.63 0.64 -3.10
N VAL A 43 -2.02 1.71 -2.44
CA VAL A 43 -2.80 1.64 -1.21
C VAL A 43 -4.08 2.43 -1.43
N VAL A 44 -5.22 1.79 -1.17
CA VAL A 44 -6.51 2.47 -1.23
C VAL A 44 -6.93 2.81 0.19
N ALA A 45 -7.15 4.07 0.45
CA ALA A 45 -7.57 4.55 1.76
C ALA A 45 -8.63 5.63 1.57
N ASP A 46 -9.74 5.46 2.26
CA ASP A 46 -10.84 6.42 2.27
C ASP A 46 -11.31 6.79 0.86
N GLY A 47 -11.41 5.79 -0.02
CA GLY A 47 -11.86 5.98 -1.39
C GLY A 47 -10.83 6.58 -2.34
N ARG A 48 -9.61 6.81 -1.88
CA ARG A 48 -8.53 7.35 -2.69
C ARG A 48 -7.45 6.31 -2.89
N VAL A 49 -6.83 6.35 -4.07
CA VAL A 49 -5.72 5.46 -4.40
C VAL A 49 -4.42 6.23 -4.28
N TYR A 50 -3.49 5.70 -3.50
CA TYR A 50 -2.17 6.29 -3.29
C TYR A 50 -1.09 5.36 -3.80
N THR A 51 -0.03 5.92 -4.36
CA THR A 51 1.17 5.14 -4.58
C THR A 51 1.83 4.91 -3.22
N VAL A 52 2.75 3.93 -3.15
CA VAL A 52 3.46 3.68 -1.91
C VAL A 52 4.23 4.92 -1.45
N GLU A 53 4.86 5.63 -2.39
CA GLU A 53 5.61 6.84 -2.07
C GLU A 53 4.70 7.93 -1.50
N GLU A 54 3.56 8.17 -2.14
CA GLU A 54 2.61 9.16 -1.65
C GLU A 54 2.06 8.78 -0.29
N PHE A 55 1.76 7.51 -0.11
CA PHE A 55 1.23 7.02 1.15
C PHE A 55 2.26 7.18 2.28
N ALA A 56 3.51 6.85 2.01
CA ALA A 56 4.58 7.01 2.99
C ALA A 56 4.79 8.47 3.37
N LYS A 57 4.73 9.38 2.40
CA LYS A 57 4.82 10.82 2.67
C LYS A 57 3.69 11.32 3.54
N THR A 58 2.47 10.88 3.24
CA THR A 58 1.31 11.26 4.03
C THR A 58 1.46 10.79 5.46
N MET A 59 1.97 9.59 5.67
CA MET A 59 2.21 9.06 7.00
C MET A 59 3.27 9.83 7.76
N VAL A 60 4.37 10.17 7.09
CA VAL A 60 5.45 10.95 7.71
C VAL A 60 4.92 12.32 8.14
N ASP A 61 4.14 12.97 7.29
CA ASP A 61 3.54 14.27 7.62
C ASP A 61 2.61 14.16 8.82
N VAL A 62 1.80 13.12 8.88
CA VAL A 62 0.88 12.90 10.00
C VAL A 62 1.65 12.64 11.29
N GLU A 63 2.70 11.85 11.24
CA GLU A 63 3.52 11.55 12.41
C GLU A 63 4.35 12.74 12.86
N ALA A 64 4.80 13.57 11.90
CA ALA A 64 5.59 14.75 12.21
C ALA A 64 4.73 15.86 12.84
N ALA A 65 3.44 15.84 12.59
CA ALA A 65 2.52 16.81 13.15
C ALA A 65 2.10 16.40 14.57
#